data_f6e6978ba7a6df68782618e8a164a28f
#
_entry.id   f6e6978ba7a6df68782618e8a164a28f
#
_cell.length_a   1.000
_cell.length_b   1.000
_cell.length_c   1.000
_cell.angle_alpha   90.00
_cell.angle_beta   90.00
_cell.angle_gamma   90.00
#
_symmetry.space_group_name_H-M   'P 1'
#
loop_
_entity.id
_entity.type
_entity.pdbx_description
1 polymer ?
#
loop_
_entity_poly.entity_id
_entity_poly.type
_entity_poly.pdbx_seq_one_letter_code
_entity_poly.pdbx_strand_id
1 'polypeptide(L)'
;MAKNDYVEIMEKNHMEIPWHDYTGNDSEVLIQQAGLIEKASVVGRVGLIMLSCGTGAWRVRTSMNRLSKELGVTCTVDVGLMSIEFNCFDGKECVSQSLSIANTGVNTSKLYRMEQFVDSFPSREAHLTGEEIHKRLDEIEQIHALYSPVKLGLAAALACCGFTFLLGGGPVEMIFAFIAAGVGNLIRMKLIKHHYTLFLNIAVSISAACLTYAVCLHMAELLFHISAVHEAGYICSMLFIIPGFPFITSGIDLAKLDLRSGLERLTYSIIIVLVATMFAWIMALLLKLQPQDFAALHLGNMTHLFLRLIASFCGVFGFSIMFNSSVYMAATAACIGAVANTLRLELVDFTRMPSAAAAFIGALTAGLLASIIKRNHGYPRISLTVPSIVIMVPGLYLYRAIYNFGIMSLTEAVSWFAAAIMIIVSLPLGLIFARILTDRTFRYCT
;
A
#
# COMPACT_ATOMS: atom_id res chain seq x y z
N MET A 1 -14.80 16.33 -18.88
CA MET A 1 -15.72 16.28 -17.75
C MET A 1 -15.42 17.45 -16.84
N ALA A 2 -16.35 18.39 -16.69
CA ALA A 2 -16.16 19.56 -15.84
C ALA A 2 -16.15 19.13 -14.35
N LYS A 3 -15.54 19.91 -13.48
CA LYS A 3 -15.50 19.66 -12.03
C LYS A 3 -16.94 19.50 -11.45
N ASN A 4 -17.91 20.17 -12.05
CA ASN A 4 -19.32 20.08 -11.67
C ASN A 4 -19.94 18.71 -11.96
N ASP A 5 -19.61 18.06 -13.09
CA ASP A 5 -20.18 16.74 -13.44
C ASP A 5 -19.74 15.67 -12.45
N TYR A 6 -18.50 15.77 -11.94
CA TYR A 6 -17.99 14.82 -10.93
C TYR A 6 -18.67 15.02 -9.58
N VAL A 7 -18.84 16.28 -9.13
CA VAL A 7 -19.53 16.60 -7.87
C VAL A 7 -20.95 16.07 -7.91
N GLU A 8 -21.68 16.29 -9.02
CA GLU A 8 -23.04 15.78 -9.19
C GLU A 8 -23.11 14.24 -9.16
N ILE A 9 -22.12 13.53 -9.79
CA ILE A 9 -22.05 12.08 -9.75
C ILE A 9 -21.73 11.57 -8.34
N MET A 10 -20.83 12.25 -7.62
CA MET A 10 -20.49 11.90 -6.24
C MET A 10 -21.67 12.10 -5.29
N GLU A 11 -22.33 13.24 -5.34
CA GLU A 11 -23.53 13.52 -4.54
C GLU A 11 -24.65 12.49 -4.78
N LYS A 12 -24.75 11.98 -6.01
CA LYS A 12 -25.71 10.94 -6.35
C LYS A 12 -25.38 9.57 -5.75
N ASN A 13 -24.10 9.22 -5.61
CA ASN A 13 -23.66 7.88 -5.21
C ASN A 13 -23.08 7.82 -3.79
N HIS A 14 -22.45 8.91 -3.33
CA HIS A 14 -21.81 9.01 -2.01
C HIS A 14 -22.01 10.42 -1.46
N MET A 15 -23.01 10.59 -0.64
CA MET A 15 -23.26 11.86 0.06
C MET A 15 -22.21 12.07 1.16
N GLU A 16 -21.82 13.31 1.37
CA GLU A 16 -20.98 13.67 2.51
C GLU A 16 -21.76 13.53 3.81
N ILE A 17 -21.11 13.02 4.85
CA ILE A 17 -21.71 12.88 6.17
C ILE A 17 -21.62 14.24 6.88
N PRO A 18 -22.74 14.84 7.30
CA PRO A 18 -22.74 16.15 7.97
C PRO A 18 -22.32 15.98 9.44
N TRP A 19 -21.03 15.78 9.69
CA TRP A 19 -20.51 15.47 11.02
C TRP A 19 -20.85 16.53 12.08
N HIS A 20 -20.90 17.81 11.69
CA HIS A 20 -21.20 18.92 12.58
C HIS A 20 -22.68 18.97 12.97
N ASP A 21 -23.58 18.34 12.21
CA ASP A 21 -25.00 18.27 12.56
C ASP A 21 -25.28 17.29 13.70
N TYR A 22 -24.32 16.40 14.02
CA TYR A 22 -24.41 15.49 15.17
C TYR A 22 -24.05 16.15 16.50
N THR A 23 -23.43 17.34 16.48
CA THR A 23 -23.16 18.13 17.66
C THR A 23 -24.44 18.85 18.08
N GLY A 24 -24.86 18.67 19.33
CA GLY A 24 -26.08 19.32 19.84
C GLY A 24 -25.97 20.84 19.84
N ASN A 25 -27.10 21.51 19.94
CA ASN A 25 -27.16 22.99 20.04
C ASN A 25 -26.46 23.55 21.31
N ASP A 26 -26.10 22.70 22.27
CA ASP A 26 -25.36 23.06 23.49
C ASP A 26 -23.86 22.96 23.22
N SER A 27 -23.30 23.98 22.58
CA SER A 27 -21.88 24.11 22.21
C SER A 27 -20.91 24.13 23.41
N GLU A 28 -21.37 24.00 24.65
CA GLU A 28 -20.54 24.03 25.86
C GLU A 28 -20.41 22.69 26.57
N VAL A 29 -21.10 21.63 26.10
CA VAL A 29 -21.04 20.32 26.74
C VAL A 29 -19.77 19.57 26.33
N LEU A 30 -18.98 19.14 27.30
CA LEU A 30 -17.79 18.33 27.06
C LEU A 30 -18.19 16.97 26.46
N ILE A 31 -17.41 16.46 25.51
CA ILE A 31 -17.72 15.20 24.81
C ILE A 31 -17.95 14.01 25.76
N GLN A 32 -17.30 13.97 26.90
CA GLN A 32 -17.53 12.92 27.91
C GLN A 32 -18.94 12.94 28.50
N GLN A 33 -19.56 14.11 28.56
CA GLN A 33 -20.93 14.33 29.09
C GLN A 33 -21.99 14.38 27.98
N ALA A 34 -21.55 14.43 26.72
CA ALA A 34 -22.42 14.49 25.54
C ALA A 34 -23.28 13.22 25.37
N GLY A 35 -24.33 13.33 24.57
CA GLY A 35 -25.23 12.22 24.26
C GLY A 35 -24.56 11.10 23.47
N LEU A 36 -25.18 9.91 23.46
CA LEU A 36 -24.65 8.73 22.78
C LEU A 36 -24.43 8.95 21.28
N ILE A 37 -25.32 9.67 20.60
CA ILE A 37 -25.25 9.97 19.16
C ILE A 37 -23.99 10.76 18.84
N GLU A 38 -23.69 11.80 19.62
CA GLU A 38 -22.52 12.65 19.44
C GLU A 38 -21.22 11.88 19.70
N LYS A 39 -21.16 11.08 20.78
CA LYS A 39 -20.03 10.18 21.05
C LYS A 39 -19.81 9.18 19.89
N ALA A 40 -20.90 8.58 19.40
CA ALA A 40 -20.86 7.62 18.29
C ALA A 40 -20.36 8.29 17.00
N SER A 41 -20.73 9.55 16.72
CA SER A 41 -20.27 10.28 15.53
C SER A 41 -18.74 10.47 15.53
N VAL A 42 -18.15 10.81 16.69
CA VAL A 42 -16.70 10.95 16.84
C VAL A 42 -16.00 9.60 16.64
N VAL A 43 -16.50 8.52 17.26
CA VAL A 43 -15.95 7.15 17.12
C VAL A 43 -16.01 6.70 15.66
N GLY A 44 -17.16 6.86 15.01
CA GLY A 44 -17.38 6.48 13.61
C GLY A 44 -16.49 7.25 12.65
N ARG A 45 -16.37 8.57 12.84
CA ARG A 45 -15.52 9.42 12.00
C ARG A 45 -14.04 9.04 12.09
N VAL A 46 -13.53 8.80 13.30
CA VAL A 46 -12.15 8.32 13.52
C VAL A 46 -11.92 6.99 12.79
N GLY A 47 -12.84 6.04 12.91
CA GLY A 47 -12.80 4.77 12.19
C GLY A 47 -12.75 4.97 10.67
N LEU A 48 -13.59 5.84 10.14
CA LEU A 48 -13.71 6.12 8.70
C LEU A 48 -12.43 6.76 8.13
N ILE A 49 -11.87 7.76 8.83
CA ILE A 49 -10.61 8.40 8.42
C ILE A 49 -9.47 7.38 8.45
N MET A 50 -9.39 6.53 9.47
CA MET A 50 -8.37 5.48 9.53
C MET A 50 -8.52 4.46 8.38
N LEU A 51 -9.76 4.04 8.08
CA LEU A 51 -10.04 3.14 6.97
C LEU A 51 -9.59 3.74 5.63
N SER A 52 -9.89 5.03 5.40
CA SER A 52 -9.48 5.75 4.18
C SER A 52 -7.96 5.83 3.99
N CYS A 53 -7.18 5.68 5.07
CA CYS A 53 -5.71 5.59 5.02
C CYS A 53 -5.17 4.23 4.59
N GLY A 54 -6.02 3.24 4.33
CA GLY A 54 -5.65 1.90 3.87
C GLY A 54 -5.10 0.98 4.96
N THR A 55 -5.27 1.32 6.25
CA THR A 55 -4.81 0.47 7.35
C THR A 55 -5.70 -0.77 7.53
N GLY A 56 -5.16 -1.84 8.15
CA GLY A 56 -5.92 -3.08 8.40
C GLY A 56 -7.05 -2.91 9.41
N ALA A 57 -8.05 -3.79 9.34
CA ALA A 57 -9.27 -3.78 10.14
C ALA A 57 -8.98 -3.83 11.64
N TRP A 58 -8.03 -4.69 12.05
CA TRP A 58 -7.63 -4.79 13.46
C TRP A 58 -7.23 -3.43 14.06
N ARG A 59 -6.51 -2.60 13.27
CA ARG A 59 -6.07 -1.29 13.75
C ARG A 59 -7.23 -0.30 13.86
N VAL A 60 -8.11 -0.28 12.87
CA VAL A 60 -9.34 0.54 12.90
C VAL A 60 -10.14 0.21 14.15
N ARG A 61 -10.45 -1.08 14.37
CA ARG A 61 -11.20 -1.58 15.54
C ARG A 61 -10.52 -1.20 16.85
N THR A 62 -9.21 -1.40 16.97
CA THR A 62 -8.46 -1.07 18.19
C THR A 62 -8.56 0.42 18.52
N SER A 63 -8.47 1.30 17.54
CA SER A 63 -8.56 2.75 17.73
C SER A 63 -9.96 3.18 18.10
N MET A 64 -10.99 2.66 17.43
CA MET A 64 -12.38 2.91 17.79
C MET A 64 -12.72 2.45 19.20
N ASN A 65 -12.32 1.23 19.59
CA ASN A 65 -12.56 0.69 20.93
C ASN A 65 -11.83 1.48 22.01
N ARG A 66 -10.60 1.92 21.74
CA ARG A 66 -9.85 2.75 22.68
C ARG A 66 -10.55 4.09 22.91
N LEU A 67 -10.96 4.75 21.83
CA LEU A 67 -11.68 6.01 21.91
C LEU A 67 -13.03 5.85 22.62
N SER A 68 -13.79 4.81 22.29
CA SER A 68 -15.06 4.48 22.94
C SER A 68 -14.91 4.31 24.45
N LYS A 69 -13.85 3.62 24.90
CA LYS A 69 -13.55 3.45 26.32
C LYS A 69 -13.31 4.79 27.02
N GLU A 70 -12.57 5.72 26.39
CA GLU A 70 -12.34 7.06 26.94
C GLU A 70 -13.62 7.90 26.98
N LEU A 71 -14.55 7.68 26.06
CA LEU A 71 -15.86 8.32 26.02
C LEU A 71 -16.90 7.64 26.94
N GLY A 72 -16.55 6.57 27.65
CA GLY A 72 -17.43 5.83 28.54
C GLY A 72 -18.55 5.06 27.82
N VAL A 73 -18.33 4.66 26.55
CA VAL A 73 -19.27 3.86 25.77
C VAL A 73 -18.63 2.53 25.35
N THR A 74 -19.46 1.50 25.15
CA THR A 74 -19.03 0.23 24.58
C THR A 74 -19.28 0.23 23.08
N CYS A 75 -18.28 -0.15 22.28
CA CYS A 75 -18.39 -0.19 20.83
C CYS A 75 -18.10 -1.59 20.30
N THR A 76 -18.92 -2.09 19.37
CA THR A 76 -18.65 -3.29 18.57
C THR A 76 -18.55 -2.89 17.12
N VAL A 77 -17.52 -3.37 16.41
CA VAL A 77 -17.17 -2.89 15.07
C VAL A 77 -16.90 -4.05 14.11
N ASP A 78 -17.56 -4.04 12.96
CA ASP A 78 -17.19 -4.83 11.79
C ASP A 78 -16.62 -3.92 10.71
N VAL A 79 -15.48 -4.31 10.13
CA VAL A 79 -14.70 -3.48 9.22
C VAL A 79 -14.53 -4.21 7.89
N GLY A 80 -15.01 -3.60 6.81
CA GLY A 80 -14.75 -4.00 5.43
C GLY A 80 -13.59 -3.23 4.79
N LEU A 81 -13.42 -3.36 3.47
CA LEU A 81 -12.44 -2.58 2.70
C LEU A 81 -12.85 -1.11 2.59
N MET A 82 -14.14 -0.85 2.36
CA MET A 82 -14.70 0.48 2.09
C MET A 82 -15.85 0.84 3.01
N SER A 83 -16.15 0.03 4.02
CA SER A 83 -17.25 0.26 4.94
C SER A 83 -16.90 -0.13 6.36
N ILE A 84 -17.57 0.52 7.31
CA ILE A 84 -17.53 0.20 8.74
C ILE A 84 -18.96 0.13 9.23
N GLU A 85 -19.31 -0.96 9.90
CA GLU A 85 -20.55 -1.12 10.62
C GLU A 85 -20.23 -1.19 12.12
N PHE A 86 -20.87 -0.35 12.91
CA PHE A 86 -20.59 -0.35 14.34
C PHE A 86 -21.82 -0.02 15.18
N ASN A 87 -21.78 -0.50 16.43
CA ASN A 87 -22.80 -0.23 17.41
C ASN A 87 -22.13 0.37 18.65
N CYS A 88 -22.68 1.48 19.16
CA CYS A 88 -22.27 2.08 20.42
C CYS A 88 -23.38 1.95 21.46
N PHE A 89 -23.00 1.57 22.69
CA PHE A 89 -23.89 1.36 23.83
C PHE A 89 -23.42 2.20 25.01
N ASP A 90 -24.33 2.85 25.72
CA ASP A 90 -24.06 3.58 26.97
C ASP A 90 -24.66 2.89 28.21
N GLY A 91 -25.27 1.72 28.06
CA GLY A 91 -25.97 0.98 29.09
C GLY A 91 -27.48 1.21 29.12
N LYS A 92 -28.00 2.19 28.38
CA LYS A 92 -29.44 2.50 28.24
C LYS A 92 -29.89 2.45 26.79
N GLU A 93 -29.10 3.03 25.92
CA GLU A 93 -29.39 3.21 24.49
C GLU A 93 -28.33 2.52 23.63
N CYS A 94 -28.71 2.25 22.39
CA CYS A 94 -27.80 1.70 21.36
C CYS A 94 -27.96 2.53 20.09
N VAL A 95 -26.83 2.99 19.55
CA VAL A 95 -26.75 3.64 18.23
C VAL A 95 -25.99 2.72 17.29
N SER A 96 -26.64 2.35 16.18
CA SER A 96 -26.06 1.55 15.09
C SER A 96 -25.84 2.43 13.88
N GLN A 97 -24.64 2.39 13.32
CA GLN A 97 -24.29 3.14 12.11
C GLN A 97 -23.54 2.25 11.12
N SER A 98 -23.83 2.45 9.82
CA SER A 98 -23.08 1.90 8.70
C SER A 98 -22.53 3.07 7.89
N LEU A 99 -21.21 3.16 7.81
CA LEU A 99 -20.49 4.24 7.15
C LEU A 99 -19.66 3.68 6.00
N SER A 100 -19.54 4.41 4.90
CA SER A 100 -18.76 4.00 3.75
C SER A 100 -17.87 5.13 3.23
N ILE A 101 -16.75 4.76 2.60
CA ILE A 101 -15.86 5.67 1.89
C ILE A 101 -16.01 5.50 0.38
N ALA A 102 -15.93 6.59 -0.36
CA ALA A 102 -16.03 6.56 -1.83
C ALA A 102 -14.79 5.95 -2.49
N ASN A 103 -13.61 6.11 -1.88
CA ASN A 103 -12.34 5.66 -2.41
C ASN A 103 -11.44 5.11 -1.30
N THR A 104 -10.69 4.06 -1.61
CA THR A 104 -9.64 3.54 -0.75
C THR A 104 -8.27 3.94 -1.28
N GLY A 105 -7.32 4.22 -0.41
CA GLY A 105 -5.96 4.59 -0.76
C GLY A 105 -5.00 4.28 0.38
N VAL A 106 -3.72 4.58 0.18
CA VAL A 106 -2.70 4.48 1.23
C VAL A 106 -2.17 5.86 1.55
N ASN A 107 -2.33 6.29 2.80
CA ASN A 107 -1.80 7.56 3.29
C ASN A 107 -1.21 7.39 4.69
N THR A 108 0.08 7.10 4.73
CA THR A 108 0.77 6.80 5.99
C THR A 108 0.98 8.03 6.88
N SER A 109 1.07 9.23 6.30
CA SER A 109 1.17 10.47 7.07
C SER A 109 -0.14 10.83 7.75
N LYS A 110 -1.27 10.70 7.07
CA LYS A 110 -2.60 10.88 7.67
C LYS A 110 -2.84 9.83 8.76
N LEU A 111 -2.47 8.58 8.49
CA LEU A 111 -2.55 7.50 9.50
C LEU A 111 -1.74 7.84 10.75
N TYR A 112 -0.53 8.36 10.60
CA TYR A 112 0.30 8.76 11.73
C TYR A 112 -0.37 9.87 12.58
N ARG A 113 -0.95 10.87 11.93
CA ARG A 113 -1.70 11.93 12.62
C ARG A 113 -2.92 11.39 13.36
N MET A 114 -3.66 10.46 12.74
CA MET A 114 -4.80 9.81 13.40
C MET A 114 -4.39 8.97 14.60
N GLU A 115 -3.27 8.21 14.53
CA GLU A 115 -2.77 7.50 15.70
C GLU A 115 -2.34 8.45 16.81
N GLN A 116 -1.67 9.56 16.47
CA GLN A 116 -1.35 10.59 17.45
C GLN A 116 -2.60 11.18 18.12
N PHE A 117 -3.65 11.46 17.33
CA PHE A 117 -4.92 11.94 17.87
C PHE A 117 -5.53 10.95 18.86
N VAL A 118 -5.65 9.68 18.48
CA VAL A 118 -6.21 8.63 19.37
C VAL A 118 -5.33 8.42 20.62
N ASP A 119 -4.00 8.47 20.46
CA ASP A 119 -3.07 8.30 21.58
C ASP A 119 -3.10 9.48 22.56
N SER A 120 -3.29 10.71 22.08
CA SER A 120 -3.37 11.92 22.90
C SER A 120 -4.78 12.21 23.42
N PHE A 121 -5.80 11.50 22.95
CA PHE A 121 -7.20 11.78 23.28
C PHE A 121 -7.48 11.90 24.78
N PRO A 122 -7.02 10.99 25.65
CA PRO A 122 -7.31 11.08 27.08
C PRO A 122 -6.78 12.35 27.75
N SER A 123 -5.65 12.88 27.25
CA SER A 123 -4.94 14.00 27.87
C SER A 123 -5.26 15.36 27.27
N ARG A 124 -5.75 15.41 26.04
CA ARG A 124 -5.94 16.67 25.30
C ARG A 124 -7.36 16.86 24.81
N GLU A 125 -7.95 15.81 24.21
CA GLU A 125 -9.17 15.92 23.46
C GLU A 125 -10.42 15.61 24.31
N ALA A 126 -10.28 14.84 25.38
CA ALA A 126 -11.38 14.43 26.25
C ALA A 126 -12.06 15.62 26.97
N HIS A 127 -11.39 16.76 27.03
CA HIS A 127 -11.88 18.01 27.63
C HIS A 127 -12.45 19.01 26.62
N LEU A 128 -12.61 18.59 25.37
CA LEU A 128 -13.18 19.39 24.31
C LEU A 128 -14.65 19.08 24.10
N THR A 129 -15.35 19.99 23.42
CA THR A 129 -16.71 19.76 22.93
C THR A 129 -16.67 18.88 21.68
N GLY A 130 -17.80 18.25 21.33
CA GLY A 130 -17.89 17.45 20.10
C GLY A 130 -17.56 18.27 18.85
N GLU A 131 -18.00 19.52 18.79
CA GLU A 131 -17.73 20.44 17.69
C GLU A 131 -16.22 20.74 17.55
N GLU A 132 -15.51 20.98 18.64
CA GLU A 132 -14.06 21.20 18.62
C GLU A 132 -13.31 19.95 18.17
N ILE A 133 -13.78 18.77 18.57
CA ILE A 133 -13.20 17.48 18.12
C ILE A 133 -13.43 17.31 16.62
N HIS A 134 -14.63 17.57 16.12
CA HIS A 134 -14.89 17.47 14.68
C HIS A 134 -14.07 18.48 13.86
N LYS A 135 -13.83 19.69 14.35
CA LYS A 135 -12.89 20.65 13.72
C LYS A 135 -11.46 20.12 13.65
N ARG A 136 -10.97 19.46 14.69
CA ARG A 136 -9.64 18.82 14.67
C ARG A 136 -9.59 17.64 13.70
N LEU A 137 -10.66 16.87 13.60
CA LEU A 137 -10.77 15.81 12.62
C LEU A 137 -10.82 16.35 11.19
N ASP A 138 -11.47 17.52 10.96
CA ASP A 138 -11.40 18.23 9.67
C ASP A 138 -9.98 18.58 9.28
N GLU A 139 -9.18 19.13 10.21
CA GLU A 139 -7.77 19.45 9.96
C GLU A 139 -6.98 18.22 9.54
N ILE A 140 -7.23 17.06 10.16
CA ILE A 140 -6.57 15.81 9.79
C ILE A 140 -7.08 15.29 8.45
N GLU A 141 -8.39 15.38 8.20
CA GLU A 141 -9.03 14.92 6.96
C GLU A 141 -8.58 15.75 5.75
N GLN A 142 -8.43 17.06 5.94
CA GLN A 142 -7.95 18.00 4.92
C GLN A 142 -6.44 17.96 4.67
N ILE A 143 -5.68 17.11 5.38
CA ILE A 143 -4.25 16.96 5.07
C ILE A 143 -4.11 16.52 3.61
N HIS A 144 -3.67 17.46 2.79
CA HIS A 144 -3.43 17.23 1.37
C HIS A 144 -2.27 16.25 1.15
N ALA A 145 -2.21 15.69 -0.06
CA ALA A 145 -1.06 14.88 -0.48
C ALA A 145 0.25 15.70 -0.31
N LEU A 146 1.24 15.11 0.38
CA LEU A 146 2.52 15.77 0.66
C LEU A 146 3.33 16.07 -0.61
N TYR A 147 3.02 15.35 -1.68
CA TYR A 147 3.81 15.36 -2.91
C TYR A 147 2.98 15.72 -4.13
N SER A 148 3.56 16.57 -4.99
CA SER A 148 2.98 16.86 -6.29
C SER A 148 3.00 15.63 -7.21
N PRO A 149 2.14 15.57 -8.25
CA PRO A 149 2.13 14.46 -9.21
C PRO A 149 3.50 14.18 -9.85
N VAL A 150 4.31 15.22 -10.08
CA VAL A 150 5.67 15.07 -10.62
C VAL A 150 6.59 14.36 -9.63
N LYS A 151 6.55 14.74 -8.33
CA LYS A 151 7.33 14.06 -7.29
C LYS A 151 6.91 12.59 -7.13
N LEU A 152 5.62 12.29 -7.24
CA LEU A 152 5.11 10.91 -7.23
C LEU A 152 5.53 10.13 -8.48
N GLY A 153 5.61 10.79 -9.66
CA GLY A 153 6.16 10.20 -10.87
C GLY A 153 7.64 9.84 -10.72
N LEU A 154 8.44 10.75 -10.16
CA LEU A 154 9.86 10.49 -9.87
C LEU A 154 10.06 9.40 -8.81
N ALA A 155 9.19 9.34 -7.81
CA ALA A 155 9.22 8.28 -6.80
C ALA A 155 8.94 6.90 -7.41
N ALA A 156 7.94 6.78 -8.29
CA ALA A 156 7.66 5.56 -9.03
C ALA A 156 8.81 5.18 -9.98
N ALA A 157 9.40 6.17 -10.66
CA ALA A 157 10.58 5.98 -11.51
C ALA A 157 11.75 5.39 -10.72
N LEU A 158 12.06 5.98 -9.55
CA LEU A 158 13.12 5.51 -8.67
C LEU A 158 12.84 4.10 -8.13
N ALA A 159 11.58 3.83 -7.74
CA ALA A 159 11.16 2.53 -7.25
C ALA A 159 11.35 1.45 -8.31
N CYS A 160 10.86 1.67 -9.52
CA CYS A 160 10.95 0.70 -10.62
C CYS A 160 12.39 0.53 -11.11
N CYS A 161 13.20 1.58 -11.12
CA CYS A 161 14.63 1.50 -11.42
C CYS A 161 15.37 0.58 -10.44
N GLY A 162 15.17 0.77 -9.13
CA GLY A 162 15.72 -0.10 -8.09
C GLY A 162 15.23 -1.56 -8.25
N PHE A 163 13.94 -1.73 -8.50
CA PHE A 163 13.34 -3.04 -8.72
C PHE A 163 13.95 -3.76 -9.94
N THR A 164 14.20 -3.03 -11.03
CA THR A 164 14.83 -3.59 -12.23
C THR A 164 16.17 -4.24 -11.91
N PHE A 165 17.04 -3.56 -11.18
CA PHE A 165 18.32 -4.12 -10.75
C PHE A 165 18.15 -5.36 -9.86
N LEU A 166 17.23 -5.31 -8.88
CA LEU A 166 17.00 -6.43 -7.96
C LEU A 166 16.43 -7.68 -8.65
N LEU A 167 15.79 -7.51 -9.80
CA LEU A 167 15.31 -8.60 -10.65
C LEU A 167 16.35 -9.10 -11.68
N GLY A 168 17.54 -8.50 -11.71
CA GLY A 168 18.66 -8.89 -12.57
C GLY A 168 18.85 -8.01 -13.79
N GLY A 169 18.07 -6.94 -13.96
CA GLY A 169 18.22 -5.99 -15.08
C GLY A 169 19.49 -5.13 -14.95
N GLY A 170 20.08 -4.80 -16.09
CA GLY A 170 21.29 -3.99 -16.20
C GLY A 170 20.99 -2.46 -16.25
N PRO A 171 22.04 -1.63 -16.43
CA PRO A 171 21.90 -0.19 -16.48
C PRO A 171 20.94 0.32 -17.57
N VAL A 172 20.86 -0.36 -18.70
CA VAL A 172 19.98 0.01 -19.83
C VAL A 172 18.52 -0.15 -19.41
N GLU A 173 18.14 -1.33 -18.90
CA GLU A 173 16.79 -1.60 -18.41
C GLU A 173 16.42 -0.70 -17.23
N MET A 174 17.37 -0.40 -16.36
CA MET A 174 17.16 0.51 -15.24
C MET A 174 16.78 1.92 -15.68
N ILE A 175 17.49 2.48 -16.67
CA ILE A 175 17.23 3.82 -17.22
C ILE A 175 15.87 3.84 -17.92
N PHE A 176 15.59 2.85 -18.77
CA PHE A 176 14.33 2.81 -19.51
C PHE A 176 13.13 2.56 -18.59
N ALA A 177 13.26 1.69 -17.59
CA ALA A 177 12.23 1.47 -16.59
C ALA A 177 12.00 2.73 -15.73
N PHE A 178 13.05 3.50 -15.42
CA PHE A 178 12.93 4.78 -14.73
C PHE A 178 12.05 5.76 -15.53
N ILE A 179 12.37 5.97 -16.79
CA ILE A 179 11.61 6.89 -17.65
C ILE A 179 10.17 6.40 -17.81
N ALA A 180 9.99 5.13 -18.15
CA ALA A 180 8.70 4.54 -18.46
C ALA A 180 7.76 4.50 -17.25
N ALA A 181 8.25 4.10 -16.07
CA ALA A 181 7.46 4.11 -14.84
C ALA A 181 7.11 5.54 -14.40
N GLY A 182 8.02 6.49 -14.58
CA GLY A 182 7.77 7.91 -14.32
C GLY A 182 6.62 8.46 -15.14
N VAL A 183 6.65 8.23 -16.46
CA VAL A 183 5.59 8.63 -17.39
C VAL A 183 4.27 7.92 -17.07
N GLY A 184 4.30 6.59 -16.85
CA GLY A 184 3.13 5.81 -16.51
C GLY A 184 2.44 6.31 -15.23
N ASN A 185 3.22 6.58 -14.18
CA ASN A 185 2.66 7.08 -12.93
C ASN A 185 2.18 8.54 -13.01
N LEU A 186 2.82 9.40 -13.81
CA LEU A 186 2.31 10.75 -14.09
C LEU A 186 0.94 10.72 -14.77
N ILE A 187 0.76 9.84 -15.75
CA ILE A 187 -0.54 9.63 -16.41
C ILE A 187 -1.56 9.11 -15.39
N ARG A 188 -1.17 8.12 -14.58
CA ARG A 188 -1.99 7.59 -13.49
C ARG A 188 -2.51 8.69 -12.58
N MET A 189 -1.63 9.59 -12.12
CA MET A 189 -2.01 10.68 -11.22
C MET A 189 -2.95 11.70 -11.88
N LYS A 190 -2.79 11.95 -13.18
CA LYS A 190 -3.73 12.79 -13.94
C LYS A 190 -5.11 12.13 -14.03
N LEU A 191 -5.17 10.83 -14.31
CA LEU A 191 -6.43 10.09 -14.40
C LEU A 191 -7.16 10.04 -13.06
N ILE A 192 -6.42 9.83 -11.94
CA ILE A 192 -6.98 9.91 -10.58
C ILE A 192 -7.57 11.30 -10.32
N LYS A 193 -6.85 12.35 -10.68
CA LYS A 193 -7.33 13.74 -10.51
C LYS A 193 -8.61 14.03 -11.28
N HIS A 194 -8.82 13.37 -12.41
CA HIS A 194 -10.03 13.46 -13.22
C HIS A 194 -11.08 12.40 -12.86
N HIS A 195 -10.88 11.66 -11.78
CA HIS A 195 -11.82 10.67 -11.22
C HIS A 195 -12.24 9.56 -12.20
N TYR A 196 -11.33 9.16 -13.11
CA TYR A 196 -11.58 8.01 -13.96
C TYR A 196 -11.63 6.71 -13.17
N THR A 197 -12.39 5.74 -13.66
CA THR A 197 -12.54 4.43 -13.04
C THR A 197 -11.19 3.74 -12.84
N LEU A 198 -11.08 2.91 -11.79
CA LEU A 198 -9.86 2.19 -11.45
C LEU A 198 -9.30 1.40 -12.63
N PHE A 199 -10.17 0.68 -13.37
CA PHE A 199 -9.75 -0.15 -14.50
C PHE A 199 -9.17 0.66 -15.65
N LEU A 200 -9.83 1.75 -16.02
CA LEU A 200 -9.33 2.64 -17.08
C LEU A 200 -7.99 3.27 -16.66
N ASN A 201 -7.89 3.68 -15.41
CA ASN A 201 -6.66 4.23 -14.85
C ASN A 201 -5.49 3.23 -14.96
N ILE A 202 -5.69 1.99 -14.53
CA ILE A 202 -4.67 0.94 -14.62
C ILE A 202 -4.32 0.66 -16.07
N ALA A 203 -5.32 0.44 -16.93
CA ALA A 203 -5.14 0.12 -18.34
C ALA A 203 -4.29 1.15 -19.08
N VAL A 204 -4.68 2.43 -18.99
CA VAL A 204 -3.99 3.52 -19.68
C VAL A 204 -2.59 3.76 -19.11
N SER A 205 -2.43 3.70 -17.80
CA SER A 205 -1.13 3.93 -17.15
C SER A 205 -0.10 2.86 -17.51
N ILE A 206 -0.51 1.58 -17.53
CA ILE A 206 0.36 0.47 -17.92
C ILE A 206 0.67 0.52 -19.42
N SER A 207 -0.34 0.72 -20.26
CA SER A 207 -0.11 0.84 -21.69
C SER A 207 0.87 1.96 -22.02
N ALA A 208 0.75 3.10 -21.35
CA ALA A 208 1.68 4.21 -21.50
C ALA A 208 3.10 3.87 -21.02
N ALA A 209 3.24 3.16 -19.89
CA ALA A 209 4.54 2.73 -19.39
C ALA A 209 5.21 1.74 -20.38
N CYS A 210 4.49 0.70 -20.80
CA CYS A 210 5.01 -0.28 -21.77
C CYS A 210 5.38 0.38 -23.10
N LEU A 211 4.54 1.27 -23.62
CA LEU A 211 4.82 2.00 -24.87
C LEU A 211 6.06 2.90 -24.71
N THR A 212 6.17 3.62 -23.61
CA THR A 212 7.35 4.48 -23.35
C THR A 212 8.62 3.65 -23.28
N TYR A 213 8.58 2.48 -22.61
CA TYR A 213 9.72 1.57 -22.58
C TYR A 213 10.12 1.10 -23.98
N ALA A 214 9.16 0.65 -24.78
CA ALA A 214 9.41 0.19 -26.15
C ALA A 214 9.97 1.30 -27.03
N VAL A 215 9.47 2.53 -26.93
CA VAL A 215 10.01 3.69 -27.64
C VAL A 215 11.45 3.98 -27.24
N CYS A 216 11.77 3.96 -25.91
CA CYS A 216 13.14 4.15 -25.43
C CYS A 216 14.07 3.08 -25.98
N LEU A 217 13.65 1.81 -25.96
CA LEU A 217 14.43 0.68 -26.49
C LEU A 217 14.69 0.86 -27.99
N HIS A 218 13.63 1.09 -28.77
CA HIS A 218 13.76 1.25 -30.22
C HIS A 218 14.64 2.46 -30.63
N MET A 219 14.52 3.58 -29.91
CA MET A 219 15.41 4.73 -30.09
C MET A 219 16.86 4.39 -29.76
N ALA A 220 17.09 3.59 -28.72
CA ALA A 220 18.44 3.17 -28.35
C ALA A 220 19.04 2.15 -29.34
N GLU A 221 18.22 1.27 -29.91
CA GLU A 221 18.63 0.40 -31.03
C GLU A 221 19.08 1.19 -32.24
N LEU A 222 18.31 2.21 -32.64
CA LEU A 222 18.60 3.04 -33.79
C LEU A 222 19.84 3.93 -33.60
N LEU A 223 20.02 4.52 -32.40
CA LEU A 223 21.05 5.51 -32.15
C LEU A 223 22.37 4.89 -31.65
N PHE A 224 22.28 3.83 -30.85
CA PHE A 224 23.41 3.24 -30.14
C PHE A 224 23.67 1.79 -30.49
N HIS A 225 22.89 1.19 -31.43
CA HIS A 225 22.97 -0.21 -31.83
C HIS A 225 22.89 -1.19 -30.64
N ILE A 226 22.08 -0.85 -29.62
CA ILE A 226 21.86 -1.71 -28.46
C ILE A 226 21.01 -2.91 -28.92
N SER A 227 21.35 -4.11 -28.48
CA SER A 227 20.65 -5.34 -28.88
C SER A 227 19.27 -5.45 -28.23
N ALA A 228 18.34 -6.17 -28.88
CA ALA A 228 16.98 -6.46 -28.37
C ALA A 228 16.93 -7.29 -27.06
N VAL A 229 18.08 -7.76 -26.57
CA VAL A 229 18.18 -8.51 -25.30
C VAL A 229 17.62 -7.76 -24.09
N HIS A 230 17.43 -6.44 -24.19
CA HIS A 230 16.93 -5.58 -23.12
C HIS A 230 15.40 -5.45 -23.06
N GLU A 231 14.65 -6.26 -23.84
CA GLU A 231 13.18 -6.19 -23.90
C GLU A 231 12.51 -6.44 -22.55
N ALA A 232 12.98 -7.38 -21.75
CA ALA A 232 12.34 -7.81 -20.52
C ALA A 232 12.12 -6.71 -19.47
N GLY A 233 12.84 -5.60 -19.57
CA GLY A 233 12.72 -4.46 -18.66
C GLY A 233 11.35 -3.77 -18.68
N TYR A 234 10.53 -3.95 -19.76
CA TYR A 234 9.17 -3.38 -19.80
C TYR A 234 8.31 -3.88 -18.62
N ILE A 235 8.53 -5.11 -18.15
CA ILE A 235 7.80 -5.65 -17.00
C ILE A 235 8.08 -4.82 -15.74
N CYS A 236 9.33 -4.41 -15.56
CA CYS A 236 9.72 -3.60 -14.41
C CYS A 236 9.10 -2.21 -14.43
N SER A 237 8.84 -1.66 -15.63
CA SER A 237 8.26 -0.34 -15.80
C SER A 237 6.82 -0.21 -15.31
N MET A 238 6.09 -1.33 -15.10
CA MET A 238 4.71 -1.35 -14.64
C MET A 238 4.55 -1.72 -13.15
N LEU A 239 5.64 -2.10 -12.45
CA LEU A 239 5.56 -2.61 -11.09
C LEU A 239 5.05 -1.59 -10.06
N PHE A 240 5.04 -0.31 -10.40
CA PHE A 240 4.48 0.74 -9.55
C PHE A 240 2.96 0.60 -9.30
N ILE A 241 2.25 -0.19 -10.12
CA ILE A 241 0.80 -0.44 -9.96
C ILE A 241 0.51 -1.65 -9.06
N ILE A 242 1.46 -2.58 -8.91
CA ILE A 242 1.23 -3.80 -8.13
C ILE A 242 0.82 -3.46 -6.70
N PRO A 243 -0.34 -3.96 -6.23
CA PRO A 243 -0.96 -3.54 -4.98
C PRO A 243 -0.32 -4.25 -3.77
N GLY A 244 0.98 -4.05 -3.56
CA GLY A 244 1.72 -4.72 -2.49
C GLY A 244 1.19 -4.39 -1.10
N PHE A 245 0.79 -3.15 -0.85
CA PHE A 245 0.25 -2.74 0.44
C PHE A 245 -1.07 -3.49 0.78
N PRO A 246 -2.11 -3.51 -0.07
CA PRO A 246 -3.30 -4.30 0.17
C PRO A 246 -3.06 -5.80 0.29
N PHE A 247 -2.13 -6.41 -0.47
CA PHE A 247 -1.78 -7.83 -0.32
C PHE A 247 -1.27 -8.14 1.08
N ILE A 248 -0.34 -7.32 1.58
CA ILE A 248 0.26 -7.54 2.90
C ILE A 248 -0.78 -7.32 4.01
N THR A 249 -1.57 -6.25 3.91
CA THR A 249 -2.61 -5.96 4.92
C THR A 249 -3.73 -6.99 4.91
N SER A 250 -4.12 -7.54 3.75
CA SER A 250 -5.10 -8.62 3.67
C SER A 250 -4.62 -9.86 4.44
N GLY A 251 -3.37 -10.27 4.25
CA GLY A 251 -2.80 -11.40 4.97
C GLY A 251 -2.74 -11.18 6.48
N ILE A 252 -2.49 -9.96 6.94
CA ILE A 252 -2.51 -9.61 8.38
C ILE A 252 -3.93 -9.66 8.93
N ASP A 253 -4.92 -9.14 8.19
CA ASP A 253 -6.33 -9.18 8.61
C ASP A 253 -6.86 -10.61 8.68
N LEU A 254 -6.57 -11.45 7.66
CA LEU A 254 -6.93 -12.87 7.67
C LEU A 254 -6.33 -13.63 8.86
N ALA A 255 -5.08 -13.35 9.21
CA ALA A 255 -4.43 -13.97 10.36
C ALA A 255 -5.01 -13.53 11.71
N LYS A 256 -5.72 -12.41 11.75
CA LYS A 256 -6.47 -11.91 12.91
C LYS A 256 -7.95 -12.28 12.89
N LEU A 257 -8.35 -13.15 11.96
CA LEU A 257 -9.73 -13.57 11.72
C LEU A 257 -10.68 -12.43 11.31
N ASP A 258 -10.14 -11.31 10.86
CA ASP A 258 -10.89 -10.25 10.21
C ASP A 258 -11.19 -10.66 8.75
N LEU A 259 -11.99 -11.73 8.59
CA LEU A 259 -12.19 -12.41 7.31
C LEU A 259 -12.82 -11.50 6.25
N ARG A 260 -13.80 -10.68 6.62
CA ARG A 260 -14.46 -9.73 5.71
C ARG A 260 -13.44 -8.78 5.09
N SER A 261 -12.75 -8.00 5.90
CA SER A 261 -11.72 -7.05 5.44
C SER A 261 -10.59 -7.75 4.68
N GLY A 262 -10.12 -8.90 5.20
CA GLY A 262 -9.03 -9.65 4.59
C GLY A 262 -9.37 -10.16 3.20
N LEU A 263 -10.56 -10.76 3.00
CA LEU A 263 -11.01 -11.26 1.70
C LEU A 263 -11.33 -10.13 0.71
N GLU A 264 -11.98 -9.06 1.15
CA GLU A 264 -12.27 -7.91 0.30
C GLU A 264 -10.97 -7.25 -0.21
N ARG A 265 -9.95 -7.07 0.66
CA ARG A 265 -8.63 -6.54 0.28
C ARG A 265 -7.87 -7.47 -0.66
N LEU A 266 -7.94 -8.78 -0.42
CA LEU A 266 -7.33 -9.79 -1.28
C LEU A 266 -7.96 -9.76 -2.68
N THR A 267 -9.29 -9.76 -2.75
CA THR A 267 -10.04 -9.68 -4.01
C THR A 267 -9.72 -8.40 -4.77
N TYR A 268 -9.71 -7.25 -4.08
CA TYR A 268 -9.31 -5.97 -4.65
C TYR A 268 -7.88 -6.02 -5.26
N SER A 269 -6.93 -6.62 -4.53
CA SER A 269 -5.56 -6.76 -5.00
C SER A 269 -5.44 -7.68 -6.21
N ILE A 270 -6.17 -8.81 -6.21
CA ILE A 270 -6.20 -9.76 -7.33
C ILE A 270 -6.75 -9.07 -8.58
N ILE A 271 -7.85 -8.32 -8.46
CA ILE A 271 -8.45 -7.61 -9.59
C ILE A 271 -7.45 -6.60 -10.19
N ILE A 272 -6.77 -5.82 -9.35
CA ILE A 272 -5.73 -4.87 -9.85
C ILE A 272 -4.64 -5.60 -10.61
N VAL A 273 -4.12 -6.70 -10.07
CA VAL A 273 -3.06 -7.48 -10.73
C VAL A 273 -3.55 -8.07 -12.04
N LEU A 274 -4.74 -8.65 -12.08
CA LEU A 274 -5.31 -9.23 -13.30
C LEU A 274 -5.44 -8.18 -14.41
N VAL A 275 -6.03 -7.03 -14.09
CA VAL A 275 -6.17 -5.93 -15.07
C VAL A 275 -4.79 -5.43 -15.51
N ALA A 276 -3.87 -5.21 -14.57
CA ALA A 276 -2.53 -4.73 -14.86
C ALA A 276 -1.74 -5.68 -15.77
N THR A 277 -1.72 -6.94 -15.45
CA THR A 277 -0.98 -7.95 -16.20
C THR A 277 -1.61 -8.27 -17.55
N MET A 278 -2.94 -8.23 -17.67
CA MET A 278 -3.64 -8.37 -18.95
C MET A 278 -3.28 -7.23 -19.92
N PHE A 279 -3.32 -5.99 -19.47
CA PHE A 279 -2.95 -4.87 -20.33
C PHE A 279 -1.46 -4.87 -20.68
N ALA A 280 -0.58 -5.26 -19.75
CA ALA A 280 0.83 -5.44 -20.05
C ALA A 280 1.06 -6.56 -21.07
N TRP A 281 0.33 -7.68 -20.98
CA TRP A 281 0.38 -8.76 -21.94
C TRP A 281 -0.13 -8.34 -23.33
N ILE A 282 -1.26 -7.63 -23.42
CA ILE A 282 -1.77 -7.06 -24.67
C ILE A 282 -0.72 -6.13 -25.29
N MET A 283 -0.12 -5.25 -24.50
CA MET A 283 0.93 -4.36 -24.99
C MET A 283 2.16 -5.13 -25.47
N ALA A 284 2.56 -6.19 -24.77
CA ALA A 284 3.65 -7.06 -25.20
C ALA A 284 3.37 -7.72 -26.56
N LEU A 285 2.14 -8.19 -26.79
CA LEU A 285 1.73 -8.74 -28.09
C LEU A 285 1.76 -7.69 -29.22
N LEU A 286 1.22 -6.50 -28.94
CA LEU A 286 1.17 -5.40 -29.93
C LEU A 286 2.57 -4.89 -30.29
N LEU A 287 3.46 -4.79 -29.30
CA LEU A 287 4.82 -4.27 -29.45
C LEU A 287 5.85 -5.39 -29.73
N LYS A 288 5.41 -6.64 -29.80
CA LYS A 288 6.24 -7.86 -30.00
C LYS A 288 7.35 -8.01 -28.95
N LEU A 289 7.10 -7.58 -27.70
CA LEU A 289 8.03 -7.71 -26.57
C LEU A 289 7.92 -9.11 -25.95
N GLN A 290 9.06 -9.66 -25.53
CA GLN A 290 9.11 -10.98 -24.87
C GLN A 290 9.59 -10.85 -23.42
N PRO A 291 9.00 -11.61 -22.47
CA PRO A 291 9.42 -11.61 -21.06
C PRO A 291 10.62 -12.56 -20.84
N GLN A 292 11.70 -12.35 -21.58
CA GLN A 292 12.92 -13.13 -21.45
C GLN A 292 13.59 -12.92 -20.09
N ASP A 293 14.59 -13.74 -19.77
CA ASP A 293 15.44 -13.50 -18.61
C ASP A 293 16.43 -12.37 -18.90
N PHE A 294 16.76 -11.59 -17.88
CA PHE A 294 17.74 -10.53 -17.98
C PHE A 294 19.13 -11.10 -18.27
N ALA A 295 19.93 -10.36 -19.02
CA ALA A 295 21.33 -10.71 -19.27
C ALA A 295 22.11 -10.76 -17.94
N ALA A 296 22.92 -11.81 -17.74
CA ALA A 296 23.67 -11.98 -16.52
C ALA A 296 24.66 -10.81 -16.29
N LEU A 297 24.55 -10.19 -15.14
CA LEU A 297 25.46 -9.13 -14.70
C LEU A 297 26.70 -9.78 -14.07
N HIS A 298 27.85 -9.70 -14.73
CA HIS A 298 29.13 -10.20 -14.23
C HIS A 298 29.74 -9.22 -13.20
N LEU A 299 29.13 -9.15 -11.99
CA LEU A 299 29.58 -8.29 -10.90
C LEU A 299 30.29 -9.14 -9.83
N GLY A 300 31.34 -8.56 -9.22
CA GLY A 300 31.93 -9.17 -8.03
C GLY A 300 30.96 -9.21 -6.84
N ASN A 301 31.06 -10.23 -5.99
CA ASN A 301 30.11 -10.47 -4.90
C ASN A 301 29.90 -9.24 -3.97
N MET A 302 30.96 -8.54 -3.60
CA MET A 302 30.88 -7.35 -2.75
C MET A 302 30.19 -6.15 -3.45
N THR A 303 30.50 -5.97 -4.74
CA THR A 303 29.85 -4.94 -5.56
C THR A 303 28.37 -5.23 -5.70
N HIS A 304 28.00 -6.49 -5.94
CA HIS A 304 26.61 -6.94 -6.06
C HIS A 304 25.83 -6.73 -4.76
N LEU A 305 26.40 -7.11 -3.62
CA LEU A 305 25.82 -6.85 -2.29
C LEU A 305 25.58 -5.36 -2.04
N PHE A 306 26.57 -4.51 -2.32
CA PHE A 306 26.46 -3.08 -2.12
C PHE A 306 25.40 -2.43 -3.02
N LEU A 307 25.35 -2.82 -4.30
CA LEU A 307 24.34 -2.34 -5.23
C LEU A 307 22.92 -2.83 -4.87
N ARG A 308 22.77 -4.05 -4.34
CA ARG A 308 21.51 -4.55 -3.80
C ARG A 308 21.00 -3.72 -2.63
N LEU A 309 21.88 -3.30 -1.72
CA LEU A 309 21.51 -2.41 -0.62
C LEU A 309 20.99 -1.07 -1.14
N ILE A 310 21.70 -0.45 -2.09
CA ILE A 310 21.30 0.82 -2.69
C ILE A 310 19.99 0.68 -3.46
N ALA A 311 19.88 -0.33 -4.31
CA ALA A 311 18.67 -0.56 -5.11
C ALA A 311 17.46 -0.87 -4.24
N SER A 312 17.61 -1.67 -3.18
CA SER A 312 16.56 -1.93 -2.20
C SER A 312 16.16 -0.66 -1.46
N PHE A 313 17.12 0.17 -1.04
CA PHE A 313 16.84 1.46 -0.43
C PHE A 313 16.03 2.35 -1.37
N CYS A 314 16.48 2.55 -2.61
CA CYS A 314 15.80 3.38 -3.61
C CYS A 314 14.39 2.87 -3.92
N GLY A 315 14.25 1.55 -4.07
CA GLY A 315 12.96 0.92 -4.32
C GLY A 315 11.94 1.16 -3.20
N VAL A 316 12.34 0.88 -1.96
CA VAL A 316 11.48 1.08 -0.79
C VAL A 316 11.20 2.56 -0.52
N PHE A 317 12.19 3.43 -0.68
CA PHE A 317 12.02 4.87 -0.53
C PHE A 317 10.99 5.41 -1.53
N GLY A 318 11.10 5.04 -2.81
CA GLY A 318 10.15 5.44 -3.84
C GLY A 318 8.72 4.97 -3.54
N PHE A 319 8.52 3.69 -3.20
CA PHE A 319 7.19 3.20 -2.79
C PHE A 319 6.66 3.90 -1.54
N SER A 320 7.51 4.17 -0.54
CA SER A 320 7.10 4.84 0.67
C SER A 320 6.61 6.28 0.40
N ILE A 321 7.28 7.01 -0.49
CA ILE A 321 6.83 8.33 -0.97
C ILE A 321 5.49 8.21 -1.71
N MET A 322 5.30 7.17 -2.54
CA MET A 322 4.02 6.92 -3.21
C MET A 322 2.87 6.62 -2.23
N PHE A 323 3.17 6.07 -1.06
CA PHE A 323 2.22 5.88 0.05
C PHE A 323 2.02 7.13 0.91
N ASN A 324 2.47 8.29 0.42
CA ASN A 324 2.37 9.58 1.11
C ASN A 324 3.07 9.61 2.48
N SER A 325 4.19 8.89 2.62
CA SER A 325 5.02 8.95 3.84
C SER A 325 5.84 10.23 3.87
N SER A 326 6.05 10.80 5.05
CA SER A 326 7.05 11.88 5.20
C SER A 326 8.45 11.39 4.81
N VAL A 327 9.34 12.29 4.38
CA VAL A 327 10.68 11.93 3.92
C VAL A 327 11.45 11.12 4.98
N TYR A 328 11.37 11.51 6.25
CA TYR A 328 12.03 10.79 7.34
C TYR A 328 11.44 9.39 7.57
N MET A 329 10.12 9.26 7.52
CA MET A 329 9.45 7.96 7.62
C MET A 329 9.80 7.07 6.42
N ALA A 330 9.84 7.63 5.22
CA ALA A 330 10.23 6.94 3.99
C ALA A 330 11.68 6.45 4.04
N ALA A 331 12.61 7.30 4.48
CA ALA A 331 14.02 6.94 4.64
C ALA A 331 14.20 5.84 5.70
N THR A 332 13.48 5.93 6.81
CA THR A 332 13.51 4.89 7.87
C THR A 332 13.01 3.54 7.34
N ALA A 333 11.88 3.53 6.63
CA ALA A 333 11.36 2.31 6.00
C ALA A 333 12.33 1.77 4.93
N ALA A 334 13.00 2.67 4.18
CA ALA A 334 13.97 2.30 3.16
C ALA A 334 15.24 1.64 3.76
N CYS A 335 15.74 2.16 4.89
CA CYS A 335 16.85 1.51 5.61
C CYS A 335 16.47 0.10 6.08
N ILE A 336 15.28 -0.07 6.66
CA ILE A 336 14.77 -1.38 7.08
C ILE A 336 14.67 -2.32 5.87
N GLY A 337 14.06 -1.85 4.78
CA GLY A 337 13.84 -2.63 3.57
C GLY A 337 15.16 -2.96 2.84
N ALA A 338 16.13 -2.06 2.85
CA ALA A 338 17.47 -2.31 2.29
C ALA A 338 18.13 -3.52 2.96
N VAL A 339 18.15 -3.55 4.29
CA VAL A 339 18.72 -4.67 5.05
C VAL A 339 17.91 -5.96 4.83
N ALA A 340 16.59 -5.89 4.99
CA ALA A 340 15.72 -7.06 4.94
C ALA A 340 15.66 -7.71 3.55
N ASN A 341 15.55 -6.89 2.48
CA ASN A 341 15.48 -7.42 1.13
C ASN A 341 16.84 -7.92 0.62
N THR A 342 17.93 -7.24 0.97
CA THR A 342 19.28 -7.74 0.64
C THR A 342 19.52 -9.07 1.33
N LEU A 343 19.22 -9.20 2.63
CA LEU A 343 19.31 -10.47 3.33
C LEU A 343 18.51 -11.57 2.62
N ARG A 344 17.25 -11.27 2.20
CA ARG A 344 16.42 -12.22 1.44
C ARG A 344 17.12 -12.70 0.17
N LEU A 345 17.68 -11.77 -0.62
CA LEU A 345 18.32 -12.11 -1.89
C LEU A 345 19.61 -12.92 -1.68
N GLU A 346 20.42 -12.55 -0.68
CA GLU A 346 21.63 -13.29 -0.34
C GLU A 346 21.32 -14.71 0.15
N LEU A 347 20.24 -14.91 0.91
CA LEU A 347 19.80 -16.24 1.32
C LEU A 347 19.42 -17.12 0.12
N VAL A 348 18.75 -16.55 -0.89
CA VAL A 348 18.43 -17.29 -2.12
C VAL A 348 19.71 -17.70 -2.86
N ASP A 349 20.63 -16.75 -3.05
CA ASP A 349 21.81 -16.97 -3.88
C ASP A 349 22.88 -17.87 -3.21
N PHE A 350 23.20 -17.63 -1.93
CA PHE A 350 24.24 -18.39 -1.24
C PHE A 350 23.77 -19.73 -0.67
N THR A 351 22.54 -19.78 -0.14
CA THR A 351 22.04 -21.00 0.52
C THR A 351 21.10 -21.82 -0.36
N ARG A 352 20.77 -21.33 -1.57
CA ARG A 352 19.76 -21.90 -2.47
C ARG A 352 18.41 -22.09 -1.79
N MET A 353 18.09 -21.23 -0.84
CA MET A 353 16.83 -21.26 -0.11
C MET A 353 15.66 -20.94 -1.06
N PRO A 354 14.52 -21.66 -0.98
CA PRO A 354 13.34 -21.32 -1.76
C PRO A 354 12.90 -19.85 -1.52
N SER A 355 12.54 -19.14 -2.60
CA SER A 355 12.22 -17.70 -2.56
C SER A 355 11.15 -17.34 -1.53
N ALA A 356 10.18 -18.24 -1.28
CA ALA A 356 9.13 -18.03 -0.28
C ALA A 356 9.68 -18.08 1.17
N ALA A 357 10.59 -19.02 1.46
CA ALA A 357 11.22 -19.10 2.78
C ALA A 357 12.14 -17.92 3.02
N ALA A 358 12.90 -17.49 2.02
CA ALA A 358 13.73 -16.29 2.09
C ALA A 358 12.87 -15.03 2.27
N ALA A 359 11.70 -14.94 1.60
CA ALA A 359 10.74 -13.84 1.77
C ALA A 359 10.18 -13.80 3.19
N PHE A 360 9.86 -14.94 3.80
CA PHE A 360 9.46 -15.03 5.21
C PHE A 360 10.55 -14.46 6.14
N ILE A 361 11.81 -14.86 5.98
CA ILE A 361 12.93 -14.37 6.79
C ILE A 361 13.15 -12.87 6.58
N GLY A 362 13.09 -12.39 5.33
CA GLY A 362 13.18 -10.96 5.02
C GLY A 362 12.08 -10.15 5.70
N ALA A 363 10.83 -10.61 5.61
CA ALA A 363 9.71 -9.96 6.25
C ALA A 363 9.78 -10.01 7.79
N LEU A 364 10.22 -11.14 8.36
CA LEU A 364 10.49 -11.28 9.79
C LEU A 364 11.53 -10.25 10.26
N THR A 365 12.65 -10.14 9.54
CA THR A 365 13.71 -9.18 9.82
C THR A 365 13.20 -7.74 9.74
N ALA A 366 12.45 -7.38 8.69
CA ALA A 366 11.85 -6.06 8.57
C ALA A 366 10.91 -5.74 9.74
N GLY A 367 10.09 -6.72 10.15
CA GLY A 367 9.19 -6.57 11.29
C GLY A 367 9.90 -6.40 12.63
N LEU A 368 11.01 -7.10 12.87
CA LEU A 368 11.83 -6.95 14.08
C LEU A 368 12.52 -5.58 14.12
N LEU A 369 13.17 -5.17 13.03
CA LEU A 369 13.83 -3.86 12.93
C LEU A 369 12.82 -2.71 13.13
N ALA A 370 11.65 -2.78 12.48
CA ALA A 370 10.60 -1.80 12.66
C ALA A 370 10.08 -1.72 14.11
N SER A 371 10.10 -2.82 14.86
CA SER A 371 9.68 -2.84 16.26
C SER A 371 10.66 -2.09 17.16
N ILE A 372 11.96 -2.22 16.90
CA ILE A 372 13.02 -1.49 17.61
C ILE A 372 12.89 0.01 17.34
N ILE A 373 12.72 0.39 16.07
CA ILE A 373 12.65 1.80 15.65
C ILE A 373 11.35 2.48 16.13
N LYS A 374 10.20 1.77 16.10
CA LYS A 374 8.93 2.30 16.63
C LYS A 374 9.09 2.79 18.07
N ARG A 375 9.81 2.05 18.91
CA ARG A 375 10.03 2.39 20.31
C ARG A 375 10.68 3.78 20.49
N ASN A 376 11.49 4.19 19.51
CA ASN A 376 12.27 5.42 19.59
C ASN A 376 11.61 6.61 18.89
N HIS A 377 10.81 6.41 17.83
CA HIS A 377 10.32 7.48 16.95
C HIS A 377 8.79 7.62 16.91
N GLY A 378 8.04 6.68 17.52
CA GLY A 378 6.57 6.76 17.60
C GLY A 378 5.81 6.56 16.28
N TYR A 379 6.48 6.22 15.18
CA TYR A 379 5.80 5.98 13.90
C TYR A 379 4.89 4.75 13.93
N PRO A 380 3.73 4.77 13.24
CA PRO A 380 2.89 3.58 13.08
C PRO A 380 3.71 2.42 12.52
N ARG A 381 3.68 1.28 13.19
CA ARG A 381 4.46 0.11 12.75
C ARG A 381 4.18 -0.28 11.30
N ILE A 382 2.91 -0.22 10.88
CA ILE A 382 2.49 -0.56 9.52
C ILE A 382 3.12 0.37 8.47
N SER A 383 3.31 1.64 8.81
CA SER A 383 3.93 2.64 7.93
C SER A 383 5.43 2.41 7.71
N LEU A 384 6.06 1.61 8.58
CA LEU A 384 7.45 1.19 8.41
C LEU A 384 7.56 -0.21 7.79
N THR A 385 6.76 -1.17 8.29
CA THR A 385 6.89 -2.58 7.89
C THR A 385 6.38 -2.86 6.48
N VAL A 386 5.21 -2.35 6.12
CA VAL A 386 4.62 -2.67 4.82
C VAL A 386 5.43 -2.08 3.67
N PRO A 387 5.81 -0.79 3.67
CA PRO A 387 6.69 -0.27 2.63
C PRO A 387 8.04 -1.00 2.53
N SER A 388 8.62 -1.43 3.67
CA SER A 388 9.91 -2.13 3.70
C SER A 388 9.90 -3.47 2.96
N ILE A 389 8.76 -4.16 2.88
CA ILE A 389 8.65 -5.47 2.24
C ILE A 389 7.87 -5.45 0.92
N VAL A 390 7.28 -4.31 0.54
CA VAL A 390 6.55 -4.17 -0.74
C VAL A 390 7.42 -4.55 -1.93
N ILE A 391 8.72 -4.23 -1.87
CA ILE A 391 9.69 -4.60 -2.90
C ILE A 391 9.90 -6.12 -3.03
N MET A 392 9.45 -6.91 -2.07
CA MET A 392 9.52 -8.38 -2.10
C MET A 392 8.29 -9.01 -2.74
N VAL A 393 7.24 -8.23 -3.03
CA VAL A 393 5.99 -8.72 -3.65
C VAL A 393 6.30 -9.22 -5.07
N PRO A 394 5.84 -10.42 -5.43
CA PRO A 394 6.27 -11.15 -6.62
C PRO A 394 5.58 -10.67 -7.92
N GLY A 395 5.66 -9.38 -8.24
CA GLY A 395 5.01 -8.80 -9.42
C GLY A 395 5.46 -9.42 -10.74
N LEU A 396 6.76 -9.69 -10.89
CA LEU A 396 7.32 -10.38 -12.06
C LEU A 396 6.77 -11.82 -12.21
N TYR A 397 6.64 -12.55 -11.10
CA TYR A 397 6.12 -13.92 -11.10
C TYR A 397 4.65 -13.94 -11.52
N LEU A 398 3.85 -13.00 -11.01
CA LEU A 398 2.44 -12.84 -11.38
C LEU A 398 2.29 -12.51 -12.87
N TYR A 399 3.12 -11.61 -13.39
CA TYR A 399 3.12 -11.29 -14.81
C TYR A 399 3.50 -12.51 -15.67
N ARG A 400 4.60 -13.20 -15.34
CA ARG A 400 5.02 -14.40 -16.07
C ARG A 400 3.97 -15.51 -16.05
N ALA A 401 3.26 -15.68 -14.93
CA ALA A 401 2.15 -16.61 -14.83
C ALA A 401 1.06 -16.30 -15.85
N ILE A 402 0.60 -15.04 -15.92
CA ILE A 402 -0.46 -14.61 -16.83
C ILE A 402 0.00 -14.65 -18.29
N TYR A 403 1.23 -14.22 -18.57
CA TYR A 403 1.80 -14.32 -19.92
C TYR A 403 1.80 -15.78 -20.42
N ASN A 404 2.28 -16.71 -19.59
CA ASN A 404 2.35 -18.14 -19.95
C ASN A 404 0.95 -18.77 -20.06
N PHE A 405 -0.05 -18.34 -19.27
CA PHE A 405 -1.45 -18.71 -19.49
C PHE A 405 -1.94 -18.21 -20.85
N GLY A 406 -1.61 -16.99 -21.23
CA GLY A 406 -2.02 -16.39 -22.51
C GLY A 406 -1.46 -17.10 -23.75
N ILE A 407 -0.25 -17.66 -23.67
CA ILE A 407 0.37 -18.46 -24.74
C ILE A 407 0.15 -19.97 -24.56
N MET A 408 -0.73 -20.39 -23.65
CA MET A 408 -1.09 -21.77 -23.37
C MET A 408 0.06 -22.67 -22.87
N SER A 409 1.15 -22.08 -22.33
CA SER A 409 2.23 -22.81 -21.65
C SER A 409 1.86 -23.11 -20.19
N LEU A 410 0.95 -24.05 -19.97
CA LEU A 410 0.31 -24.29 -18.68
C LEU A 410 1.28 -24.71 -17.58
N THR A 411 2.29 -25.49 -17.87
CA THR A 411 3.28 -25.95 -16.88
C THR A 411 4.07 -24.79 -16.30
N GLU A 412 4.56 -23.89 -17.16
CA GLU A 412 5.28 -22.71 -16.74
C GLU A 412 4.35 -21.72 -16.01
N ALA A 413 3.15 -21.54 -16.52
CA ALA A 413 2.14 -20.68 -15.90
C ALA A 413 1.83 -21.08 -14.46
N VAL A 414 1.56 -22.37 -14.24
CA VAL A 414 1.27 -22.92 -12.89
C VAL A 414 2.49 -22.81 -11.97
N SER A 415 3.70 -23.06 -12.48
CA SER A 415 4.93 -22.94 -11.70
C SER A 415 5.14 -21.50 -11.19
N TRP A 416 5.04 -20.50 -12.08
CA TRP A 416 5.15 -19.09 -11.69
C TRP A 416 4.04 -18.65 -10.75
N PHE A 417 2.81 -19.11 -10.97
CA PHE A 417 1.67 -18.80 -10.13
C PHE A 417 1.82 -19.38 -8.72
N ALA A 418 2.21 -20.64 -8.61
CA ALA A 418 2.43 -21.28 -7.31
C ALA A 418 3.56 -20.58 -6.53
N ALA A 419 4.67 -20.25 -7.19
CA ALA A 419 5.76 -19.50 -6.57
C ALA A 419 5.30 -18.11 -6.08
N ALA A 420 4.48 -17.40 -6.88
CA ALA A 420 3.92 -16.11 -6.49
C ALA A 420 3.03 -16.21 -5.24
N ILE A 421 2.11 -17.18 -5.21
CA ILE A 421 1.23 -17.41 -4.05
C ILE A 421 2.04 -17.69 -2.79
N MET A 422 3.04 -18.58 -2.88
CA MET A 422 3.88 -18.94 -1.74
C MET A 422 4.61 -17.70 -1.17
N ILE A 423 5.11 -16.81 -2.02
CA ILE A 423 5.75 -15.56 -1.57
C ILE A 423 4.70 -14.60 -0.94
N ILE A 424 3.54 -14.41 -1.58
CA ILE A 424 2.47 -13.53 -1.07
C ILE A 424 2.01 -13.96 0.32
N VAL A 425 1.92 -15.24 0.59
CA VAL A 425 1.55 -15.79 1.92
C VAL A 425 2.71 -15.63 2.91
N SER A 426 3.95 -15.84 2.48
CA SER A 426 5.13 -15.79 3.35
C SER A 426 5.41 -14.40 3.91
N LEU A 427 5.13 -13.33 3.14
CA LEU A 427 5.42 -11.97 3.56
C LEU A 427 4.60 -11.52 4.79
N PRO A 428 3.26 -11.59 4.80
CA PRO A 428 2.49 -11.25 6.00
C PRO A 428 2.77 -12.20 7.16
N LEU A 429 3.02 -13.50 6.92
CA LEU A 429 3.42 -14.44 7.97
C LEU A 429 4.71 -13.99 8.67
N GLY A 430 5.74 -13.59 7.93
CA GLY A 430 6.98 -13.07 8.52
C GLY A 430 6.73 -11.85 9.42
N LEU A 431 5.90 -10.89 8.97
CA LEU A 431 5.52 -9.73 9.79
C LEU A 431 4.71 -10.10 11.04
N ILE A 432 3.80 -11.06 10.91
CA ILE A 432 2.98 -11.56 12.03
C ILE A 432 3.86 -12.20 13.08
N PHE A 433 4.79 -13.08 12.68
CA PHE A 433 5.74 -13.70 13.61
C PHE A 433 6.64 -12.66 14.29
N ALA A 434 7.16 -11.68 13.54
CA ALA A 434 7.90 -10.57 14.14
C ALA A 434 7.08 -9.83 15.20
N ARG A 435 5.79 -9.66 14.95
CA ARG A 435 4.90 -8.98 15.87
C ARG A 435 4.54 -9.84 17.09
N ILE A 436 4.29 -11.14 16.92
CA ILE A 436 4.10 -12.09 18.01
C ILE A 436 5.30 -12.09 18.97
N LEU A 437 6.51 -11.98 18.45
CA LEU A 437 7.73 -11.94 19.24
C LEU A 437 7.89 -10.62 20.02
N THR A 438 7.43 -9.50 19.47
CA THR A 438 7.72 -8.15 19.98
C THR A 438 6.55 -7.44 20.66
N ASP A 439 5.31 -7.91 20.45
CA ASP A 439 4.08 -7.29 20.95
C ASP A 439 3.25 -8.33 21.71
N ARG A 440 3.22 -8.19 23.05
CA ARG A 440 2.52 -9.14 23.93
C ARG A 440 1.01 -9.16 23.68
N THR A 441 0.42 -8.00 23.36
CA THR A 441 -1.03 -7.90 23.14
C THR A 441 -1.46 -8.55 21.83
N PHE A 442 -0.58 -8.52 20.82
CA PHE A 442 -0.85 -9.13 19.52
C PHE A 442 -0.84 -10.66 19.51
N ARG A 443 -0.28 -11.29 20.53
CA ARG A 443 -0.23 -12.77 20.64
C ARG A 443 -1.60 -13.41 20.79
N TYR A 444 -2.54 -12.66 21.33
CA TYR A 444 -3.89 -13.17 21.59
C TYR A 444 -4.82 -12.79 20.43
N CYS A 445 -5.66 -13.74 20.00
CA CYS A 445 -6.81 -13.47 19.15
C CYS A 445 -7.94 -12.96 20.04
N THR A 446 -8.47 -11.82 19.70
CA THR A 446 -9.66 -11.26 20.36
C THR A 446 -10.58 -10.77 19.30
#